data_a6c1dc295953fec206ffd0107fc73d81
#
_entry.id   a6c1dc295953fec206ffd0107fc73d81
#
_cell.length_a   1.000
_cell.length_b   1.000
_cell.length_c   1.000
_cell.angle_alpha   90.00
_cell.angle_beta   90.00
_cell.angle_gamma   90.00
#
_symmetry.space_group_name_H-M   'P 1'
#
loop_
_entity.id
_entity.type
_entity.pdbx_description
1 polymer ?
#
loop_
_entity_poly.entity_id
_entity_poly.type
_entity_poly.pdbx_seq_one_letter_code
_entity_poly.pdbx_strand_id
1 'polypeptide(L)'
;AAAAEPASSLLTARVGGAAEAARGWNWLNVTFWCYVWGLVLVLYKVTPILLNILLAWMSTAMADLHFAMILVATFAAGMFLFMLPPMPGPPIYLFGGFVIADKCPFGFWWGVAVCVVLCFALKLVACAVQQKLIGGYLSTKLWVRRACGVHTPLMRAIERVLRRPGLSLGKVMILCGGPDWPTSVLAGILGVSVWQCELGTCPVIASVVPLVMTGSCYLRQGEHGEVWGRLGNFMFALTGLISAAFWAGAAWAIQDEFDRNHAALCAPRVEFVELDWLDFKAAEASRRCALRWADMPRCLRAAYAAGAIGVGLAGHTALWRPSLCFGAFPVDGDLSELRLYGGDQGVVRPLGAACLAATALGFLGLAAQAAWARARMRQPRAEAERGLALQEEAWKARRRREAALAALE
;
A
#
# COMPACT_ATOMS: atom_id res chain seq x y z
N ALA A 1 -24.60 37.40 -49.76
CA ALA A 1 -23.53 36.44 -49.53
C ALA A 1 -23.95 35.58 -48.35
N ALA A 2 -24.54 34.41 -48.61
CA ALA A 2 -24.87 33.41 -47.59
C ALA A 2 -23.55 32.76 -47.14
N ALA A 3 -23.22 32.89 -45.84
CA ALA A 3 -22.12 32.17 -45.24
C ALA A 3 -22.47 30.67 -45.24
N ALA A 4 -21.63 29.86 -45.89
CA ALA A 4 -21.75 28.43 -45.90
C ALA A 4 -21.59 27.93 -44.45
N GLU A 5 -22.58 27.26 -43.90
CA GLU A 5 -22.47 26.51 -42.65
C GLU A 5 -21.38 25.43 -42.81
N PRO A 6 -20.46 25.31 -41.84
CA PRO A 6 -19.49 24.26 -41.88
C PRO A 6 -20.18 22.91 -41.73
N ALA A 7 -19.88 22.00 -42.65
CA ALA A 7 -20.39 20.64 -42.69
C ALA A 7 -20.50 20.02 -41.30
N SER A 8 -21.70 19.53 -41.00
CA SER A 8 -22.12 18.87 -39.78
C SER A 8 -21.01 18.02 -39.15
N SER A 9 -20.51 18.44 -37.97
CA SER A 9 -19.80 17.55 -37.11
C SER A 9 -20.80 16.45 -36.68
N LEU A 10 -20.47 15.20 -36.97
CA LEU A 10 -21.24 14.02 -36.55
C LEU A 10 -21.35 13.91 -35.01
N LEU A 11 -20.74 14.84 -34.29
CA LEU A 11 -20.69 14.89 -32.85
C LEU A 11 -21.54 16.04 -32.32
N THR A 12 -22.34 15.77 -31.31
CA THR A 12 -23.05 16.83 -30.58
C THR A 12 -22.04 17.80 -29.94
N ALA A 13 -22.40 19.05 -29.72
CA ALA A 13 -21.53 20.08 -29.14
C ALA A 13 -20.91 19.62 -27.80
N ARG A 14 -21.64 18.85 -26.99
CA ARG A 14 -21.12 18.27 -25.73
C ARG A 14 -20.04 17.21 -25.98
N VAL A 15 -20.23 16.34 -26.96
CA VAL A 15 -19.24 15.31 -27.32
C VAL A 15 -18.01 15.94 -27.97
N GLY A 16 -18.22 17.00 -28.79
CA GLY A 16 -17.13 17.80 -29.36
C GLY A 16 -16.26 18.45 -28.27
N GLY A 17 -16.89 19.12 -27.30
CA GLY A 17 -16.20 19.72 -26.16
C GLY A 17 -15.47 18.69 -25.27
N ALA A 18 -16.07 17.54 -25.03
CA ALA A 18 -15.41 16.44 -24.29
C ALA A 18 -14.21 15.88 -25.05
N ALA A 19 -14.30 15.75 -26.38
CA ALA A 19 -13.19 15.29 -27.22
C ALA A 19 -12.02 16.29 -27.24
N GLU A 20 -12.31 17.59 -27.24
CA GLU A 20 -11.29 18.64 -27.13
C GLU A 20 -10.62 18.64 -25.77
N ALA A 21 -11.40 18.55 -24.68
CA ALA A 21 -10.87 18.41 -23.34
C ALA A 21 -9.96 17.18 -23.20
N ALA A 22 -10.37 16.04 -23.76
CA ALA A 22 -9.58 14.81 -23.75
C ALA A 22 -8.27 14.92 -24.54
N ARG A 23 -8.22 15.74 -25.60
CA ARG A 23 -6.96 16.00 -26.32
C ARG A 23 -5.92 16.71 -25.48
N GLY A 24 -6.36 17.52 -24.51
CA GLY A 24 -5.50 18.22 -23.55
C GLY A 24 -4.95 17.33 -22.40
N TRP A 25 -5.44 16.10 -22.24
CA TRP A 25 -5.03 15.22 -21.14
C TRP A 25 -3.59 14.71 -21.31
N ASN A 26 -2.94 14.50 -20.18
CA ASN A 26 -1.64 13.80 -20.16
C ASN A 26 -1.87 12.29 -20.35
N TRP A 27 -1.95 11.85 -21.61
CA TRP A 27 -2.22 10.46 -21.96
C TRP A 27 -1.17 9.47 -21.44
N LEU A 28 0.08 9.90 -21.20
CA LEU A 28 1.07 9.05 -20.54
C LEU A 28 0.64 8.69 -19.12
N ASN A 29 0.20 9.69 -18.37
CA ASN A 29 -0.29 9.47 -17.00
C ASN A 29 -1.62 8.71 -16.98
N VAL A 30 -2.56 9.07 -17.84
CA VAL A 30 -3.88 8.38 -17.91
C VAL A 30 -3.66 6.89 -18.17
N THR A 31 -2.85 6.56 -19.18
CA THR A 31 -2.55 5.16 -19.53
C THR A 31 -1.83 4.44 -18.39
N PHE A 32 -0.88 5.11 -17.72
CA PHE A 32 -0.20 4.55 -16.54
C PHE A 32 -1.18 4.20 -15.41
N TRP A 33 -2.12 5.10 -15.10
CA TRP A 33 -3.12 4.84 -14.07
C TRP A 33 -4.11 3.74 -14.46
N CYS A 34 -4.40 3.54 -15.75
CA CYS A 34 -5.16 2.38 -16.21
C CYS A 34 -4.44 1.05 -15.90
N TYR A 35 -3.11 0.99 -16.07
CA TYR A 35 -2.32 -0.17 -15.64
C TYR A 35 -2.40 -0.40 -14.13
N VAL A 36 -2.20 0.66 -13.34
CA VAL A 36 -2.27 0.57 -11.87
C VAL A 36 -3.64 0.08 -11.43
N TRP A 37 -4.69 0.67 -11.95
CA TRP A 37 -6.07 0.31 -11.60
C TRP A 37 -6.40 -1.13 -12.00
N GLY A 38 -6.09 -1.52 -13.23
CA GLY A 38 -6.30 -2.89 -13.70
C GLY A 38 -5.55 -3.93 -12.86
N LEU A 39 -4.29 -3.64 -12.49
CA LEU A 39 -3.50 -4.48 -11.60
C LEU A 39 -4.16 -4.60 -10.21
N VAL A 40 -4.62 -3.50 -9.62
CA VAL A 40 -5.32 -3.51 -8.33
C VAL A 40 -6.54 -4.43 -8.37
N LEU A 41 -7.34 -4.37 -9.45
CA LEU A 41 -8.50 -5.24 -9.61
C LEU A 41 -8.14 -6.73 -9.71
N VAL A 42 -7.08 -7.06 -10.48
CA VAL A 42 -6.57 -8.44 -10.57
C VAL A 42 -6.08 -8.93 -9.21
N LEU A 43 -5.24 -8.15 -8.53
CA LEU A 43 -4.70 -8.50 -7.22
C LEU A 43 -5.80 -8.63 -6.16
N TYR A 44 -6.82 -7.79 -6.20
CA TYR A 44 -7.97 -7.87 -5.29
C TYR A 44 -8.67 -9.23 -5.36
N LYS A 45 -8.68 -9.90 -6.52
CA LYS A 45 -9.27 -11.23 -6.69
C LYS A 45 -8.29 -12.38 -6.47
N VAL A 46 -7.02 -12.21 -6.83
CA VAL A 46 -6.00 -13.26 -6.71
C VAL A 46 -5.48 -13.38 -5.28
N THR A 47 -5.30 -12.26 -4.59
CA THR A 47 -4.70 -12.23 -3.23
C THR A 47 -5.45 -13.10 -2.22
N PRO A 48 -6.81 -13.08 -2.09
CA PRO A 48 -7.51 -13.95 -1.15
C PRO A 48 -7.30 -15.44 -1.43
N ILE A 49 -7.21 -15.81 -2.69
CA ILE A 49 -7.01 -17.22 -3.10
C ILE A 49 -5.62 -17.68 -2.67
N LEU A 50 -4.58 -16.89 -2.97
CA LEU A 50 -3.22 -17.18 -2.55
C LEU A 50 -3.10 -17.24 -1.02
N LEU A 51 -3.82 -16.36 -0.32
CA LEU A 51 -3.88 -16.36 1.13
C LEU A 51 -4.49 -17.65 1.66
N ASN A 52 -5.63 -18.09 1.11
CA ASN A 52 -6.27 -19.33 1.54
C ASN A 52 -5.37 -20.56 1.30
N ILE A 53 -4.68 -20.64 0.17
CA ILE A 53 -3.72 -21.70 -0.12
C ILE A 53 -2.57 -21.67 0.90
N LEU A 54 -2.03 -20.50 1.20
CA LEU A 54 -0.98 -20.32 2.20
C LEU A 54 -1.47 -20.78 3.59
N LEU A 55 -2.69 -20.39 3.98
CA LEU A 55 -3.28 -20.76 5.27
C LEU A 55 -3.49 -22.28 5.37
N ALA A 56 -4.01 -22.91 4.32
CA ALA A 56 -4.17 -24.38 4.26
C ALA A 56 -2.80 -25.08 4.37
N TRP A 57 -1.79 -24.59 3.64
CA TRP A 57 -0.43 -25.13 3.74
C TRP A 57 0.15 -25.01 5.15
N MET A 58 0.01 -23.85 5.78
CA MET A 58 0.50 -23.66 7.14
C MET A 58 -0.25 -24.51 8.15
N SER A 59 -1.57 -24.66 8.02
CA SER A 59 -2.38 -25.54 8.87
C SER A 59 -1.91 -26.99 8.78
N THR A 60 -1.68 -27.49 7.56
CA THR A 60 -1.17 -28.86 7.34
C THR A 60 0.24 -29.03 7.91
N ALA A 61 1.14 -28.06 7.67
CA ALA A 61 2.53 -28.09 8.17
C ALA A 61 2.61 -28.07 9.72
N MET A 62 1.58 -27.53 10.38
CA MET A 62 1.52 -27.44 11.85
C MET A 62 0.66 -28.52 12.50
N ALA A 63 0.05 -29.42 11.72
CA ALA A 63 -0.92 -30.41 12.24
C ALA A 63 -0.35 -31.31 13.33
N ASP A 64 0.89 -31.75 13.18
CA ASP A 64 1.56 -32.72 14.08
C ASP A 64 2.42 -32.05 15.16
N LEU A 65 2.44 -30.70 15.23
CA LEU A 65 3.28 -29.99 16.20
C LEU A 65 2.59 -29.92 17.57
N HIS A 66 3.40 -30.05 18.63
CA HIS A 66 2.95 -29.77 19.99
C HIS A 66 2.52 -28.31 20.13
N PHE A 67 1.49 -28.02 20.93
CA PHE A 67 0.89 -26.70 21.05
C PHE A 67 1.89 -25.56 21.33
N ALA A 68 2.88 -25.80 22.22
CA ALA A 68 3.93 -24.80 22.48
C ALA A 68 4.78 -24.49 21.24
N MET A 69 5.06 -25.51 20.39
CA MET A 69 5.79 -25.30 19.14
C MET A 69 4.96 -24.54 18.12
N ILE A 70 3.64 -24.75 18.09
CA ILE A 70 2.71 -23.97 17.25
C ILE A 70 2.77 -22.50 17.62
N LEU A 71 2.76 -22.15 18.91
CA LEU A 71 2.87 -20.76 19.38
C LEU A 71 4.19 -20.14 18.93
N VAL A 72 5.31 -20.83 19.12
CA VAL A 72 6.64 -20.36 18.71
C VAL A 72 6.73 -20.22 17.20
N ALA A 73 6.27 -21.20 16.44
CA ALA A 73 6.28 -21.18 14.98
C ALA A 73 5.40 -20.05 14.41
N THR A 74 4.20 -19.87 14.98
CA THR A 74 3.30 -18.77 14.58
C THR A 74 3.91 -17.41 14.91
N PHE A 75 4.55 -17.26 16.08
CA PHE A 75 5.22 -16.02 16.43
C PHE A 75 6.41 -15.73 15.49
N ALA A 76 7.26 -16.74 15.22
CA ALA A 76 8.40 -16.59 14.33
C ALA A 76 8.00 -16.29 12.90
N ALA A 77 7.00 -17.01 12.36
CA ALA A 77 6.45 -16.78 11.02
C ALA A 77 5.79 -15.39 10.92
N GLY A 78 4.99 -15.02 11.91
CA GLY A 78 4.37 -13.69 11.98
C GLY A 78 5.41 -12.57 12.04
N MET A 79 6.48 -12.75 12.86
CA MET A 79 7.57 -11.79 12.93
C MET A 79 8.29 -11.66 11.59
N PHE A 80 8.59 -12.78 10.93
CA PHE A 80 9.18 -12.77 9.60
C PHE A 80 8.30 -12.02 8.59
N LEU A 81 7.00 -12.32 8.57
CA LEU A 81 6.05 -11.64 7.67
C LEU A 81 5.96 -10.13 7.96
N PHE A 82 5.94 -9.72 9.22
CA PHE A 82 5.96 -8.29 9.57
C PHE A 82 7.25 -7.58 9.15
N MET A 83 8.36 -8.29 8.97
CA MET A 83 9.60 -7.68 8.46
C MET A 83 9.57 -7.48 6.95
N LEU A 84 8.68 -8.14 6.20
CA LEU A 84 8.54 -7.96 4.76
C LEU A 84 7.68 -6.73 4.44
N PRO A 85 8.22 -5.74 3.71
CA PRO A 85 7.40 -4.64 3.20
C PRO A 85 6.61 -5.09 1.95
N PRO A 86 5.38 -4.75 1.80
CA PRO A 86 4.41 -4.06 2.65
C PRO A 86 3.35 -5.02 3.25
N MET A 87 3.78 -6.04 4.02
CA MET A 87 2.87 -7.07 4.53
C MET A 87 1.88 -6.47 5.54
N PRO A 88 0.56 -6.57 5.33
CA PRO A 88 -0.42 -6.10 6.30
C PRO A 88 -0.59 -7.09 7.45
N GLY A 89 -0.94 -6.59 8.65
CA GLY A 89 -1.19 -7.40 9.83
C GLY A 89 -2.41 -8.34 9.77
N PRO A 90 -3.55 -7.94 9.16
CA PRO A 90 -4.76 -8.74 9.14
C PRO A 90 -4.61 -10.22 8.75
N PRO A 91 -3.89 -10.60 7.69
CA PRO A 91 -3.67 -12.01 7.36
C PRO A 91 -2.98 -12.80 8.47
N ILE A 92 -2.04 -12.18 9.19
CA ILE A 92 -1.28 -12.83 10.26
C ILE A 92 -2.21 -13.12 11.46
N TYR A 93 -3.08 -12.17 11.81
CA TYR A 93 -4.02 -12.35 12.92
C TYR A 93 -5.14 -13.35 12.60
N LEU A 94 -5.65 -13.35 11.37
CA LEU A 94 -6.61 -14.34 10.88
C LEU A 94 -6.02 -15.75 10.96
N PHE A 95 -4.80 -15.92 10.47
CA PHE A 95 -4.09 -17.19 10.53
C PHE A 95 -3.86 -17.66 11.97
N GLY A 96 -3.36 -16.79 12.85
CA GLY A 96 -3.19 -17.11 14.26
C GLY A 96 -4.49 -17.60 14.88
N GLY A 97 -5.61 -16.90 14.64
CA GLY A 97 -6.94 -17.29 15.11
C GLY A 97 -7.41 -18.64 14.57
N PHE A 98 -7.08 -18.94 13.31
CA PHE A 98 -7.41 -20.21 12.69
C PHE A 98 -6.64 -21.38 13.33
N VAL A 99 -5.32 -21.29 13.46
CA VAL A 99 -4.47 -22.41 13.88
C VAL A 99 -4.45 -22.59 15.41
N ILE A 100 -4.30 -21.50 16.18
CA ILE A 100 -4.11 -21.60 17.63
C ILE A 100 -5.41 -21.96 18.34
N ALA A 101 -6.55 -21.46 17.87
CA ALA A 101 -7.83 -21.74 18.50
C ALA A 101 -8.22 -23.23 18.40
N ASP A 102 -7.85 -23.91 17.31
CA ASP A 102 -8.09 -25.32 17.09
C ASP A 102 -7.23 -26.22 17.96
N LYS A 103 -5.93 -25.94 18.02
CA LYS A 103 -4.93 -26.80 18.64
C LYS A 103 -4.77 -26.59 20.15
N CYS A 104 -5.56 -25.69 20.74
CA CYS A 104 -5.44 -25.38 22.18
C CYS A 104 -5.97 -26.53 23.06
N PRO A 105 -5.13 -27.13 23.94
CA PRO A 105 -5.55 -28.24 24.79
C PRO A 105 -6.54 -27.83 25.89
N PHE A 106 -6.66 -26.51 26.17
CA PHE A 106 -7.55 -25.97 27.19
C PHE A 106 -8.93 -25.56 26.62
N GLY A 107 -9.17 -25.83 25.35
CA GLY A 107 -10.41 -25.54 24.66
C GLY A 107 -10.38 -24.24 23.83
N PHE A 108 -11.37 -24.11 22.96
CA PHE A 108 -11.45 -23.10 21.91
C PHE A 108 -11.31 -21.66 22.43
N TRP A 109 -12.04 -21.26 23.45
CA TRP A 109 -12.01 -19.88 23.96
C TRP A 109 -10.68 -19.51 24.60
N TRP A 110 -10.03 -20.46 25.27
CA TRP A 110 -8.65 -20.27 25.74
C TRP A 110 -7.67 -20.14 24.59
N GLY A 111 -7.87 -20.91 23.51
CA GLY A 111 -7.10 -20.77 22.30
C GLY A 111 -7.23 -19.39 21.65
N VAL A 112 -8.45 -18.86 21.57
CA VAL A 112 -8.70 -17.48 21.10
C VAL A 112 -7.99 -16.45 22.01
N ALA A 113 -8.12 -16.58 23.33
CA ALA A 113 -7.47 -15.66 24.26
C ALA A 113 -5.94 -15.68 24.14
N VAL A 114 -5.34 -16.87 24.10
CA VAL A 114 -3.89 -17.04 23.91
C VAL A 114 -3.45 -16.45 22.56
N CYS A 115 -4.22 -16.67 21.49
CA CYS A 115 -3.94 -16.11 20.18
C CYS A 115 -3.98 -14.57 20.18
N VAL A 116 -4.98 -13.97 20.83
CA VAL A 116 -5.08 -12.50 20.98
C VAL A 116 -3.84 -11.95 21.66
N VAL A 117 -3.43 -12.55 22.79
CA VAL A 117 -2.23 -12.11 23.52
C VAL A 117 -0.97 -12.27 22.66
N LEU A 118 -0.83 -13.40 21.97
CA LEU A 118 0.31 -13.65 21.08
C LEU A 118 0.36 -12.68 19.91
N CYS A 119 -0.75 -12.45 19.23
CA CYS A 119 -0.83 -11.51 18.10
C CYS A 119 -0.60 -10.07 18.54
N PHE A 120 -1.10 -9.67 19.71
CA PHE A 120 -0.86 -8.36 20.28
C PHE A 120 0.61 -8.16 20.65
N ALA A 121 1.23 -9.13 21.35
CA ALA A 121 2.67 -9.11 21.65
C ALA A 121 3.52 -9.08 20.37
N LEU A 122 3.17 -9.93 19.38
CA LEU A 122 3.82 -9.95 18.07
C LEU A 122 3.78 -8.58 17.40
N LYS A 123 2.62 -7.90 17.42
CA LYS A 123 2.48 -6.55 16.86
C LYS A 123 3.40 -5.55 17.51
N LEU A 124 3.43 -5.51 18.84
CA LEU A 124 4.28 -4.58 19.58
C LEU A 124 5.77 -4.87 19.32
N VAL A 125 6.20 -6.12 19.45
CA VAL A 125 7.60 -6.50 19.17
C VAL A 125 8.00 -6.14 17.75
N ALA A 126 7.12 -6.42 16.76
CA ALA A 126 7.38 -6.06 15.37
C ALA A 126 7.51 -4.54 15.18
N CYS A 127 6.64 -3.74 15.79
CA CYS A 127 6.73 -2.27 15.76
C CYS A 127 8.06 -1.78 16.35
N ALA A 128 8.47 -2.28 17.51
CA ALA A 128 9.74 -1.91 18.15
C ALA A 128 10.96 -2.26 17.27
N VAL A 129 10.97 -3.46 16.67
CA VAL A 129 12.03 -3.91 15.77
C VAL A 129 12.06 -3.07 14.50
N GLN A 130 10.93 -2.86 13.86
CA GLN A 130 10.79 -2.02 12.65
C GLN A 130 11.25 -0.59 12.92
N GLN A 131 10.86 -0.02 14.06
CA GLN A 131 11.22 1.34 14.43
C GLN A 131 12.71 1.48 14.75
N LYS A 132 13.27 0.62 15.63
CA LYS A 132 14.65 0.75 16.07
C LYS A 132 15.65 0.28 15.03
N LEU A 133 15.46 -0.94 14.49
CA LEU A 133 16.46 -1.52 13.59
C LEU A 133 16.31 -0.97 12.18
N ILE A 134 15.10 -1.07 11.59
CA ILE A 134 14.90 -0.68 10.21
C ILE A 134 14.82 0.85 10.10
N GLY A 135 13.93 1.49 10.84
CA GLY A 135 13.73 2.93 10.81
C GLY A 135 14.96 3.70 11.26
N GLY A 136 15.60 3.26 12.34
CA GLY A 136 16.86 3.85 12.83
C GLY A 136 17.99 3.77 11.78
N TYR A 137 18.18 2.61 11.15
CA TYR A 137 19.17 2.47 10.06
C TYR A 137 18.80 3.33 8.83
N LEU A 138 17.56 3.30 8.42
CA LEU A 138 17.08 4.05 7.25
C LEU A 138 17.11 5.57 7.46
N SER A 139 17.01 6.05 8.69
CA SER A 139 17.09 7.47 9.03
C SER A 139 18.42 8.11 8.62
N THR A 140 19.50 7.33 8.54
CA THR A 140 20.84 7.80 8.13
C THR A 140 20.96 7.98 6.62
N LYS A 141 20.04 7.43 5.83
CA LYS A 141 20.10 7.43 4.35
C LYS A 141 19.31 8.60 3.77
N LEU A 142 20.02 9.54 3.15
CA LEU A 142 19.43 10.75 2.57
C LEU A 142 18.35 10.45 1.53
N TRP A 143 18.56 9.44 0.68
CA TRP A 143 17.58 9.04 -0.33
C TRP A 143 16.29 8.49 0.28
N VAL A 144 16.36 7.78 1.43
CA VAL A 144 15.19 7.30 2.17
C VAL A 144 14.44 8.47 2.78
N ARG A 145 15.13 9.37 3.46
CA ARG A 145 14.54 10.59 4.05
C ARG A 145 13.80 11.41 2.99
N ARG A 146 14.40 11.52 1.80
CA ARG A 146 13.79 12.16 0.65
C ARG A 146 12.54 11.40 0.17
N ALA A 147 12.64 10.08 -0.04
CA ALA A 147 11.53 9.24 -0.50
C ALA A 147 10.35 9.26 0.46
N CYS A 148 10.61 9.28 1.78
CA CYS A 148 9.59 9.46 2.82
C CYS A 148 9.07 10.90 2.92
N GLY A 149 9.71 11.86 2.26
CA GLY A 149 9.28 13.25 2.27
C GLY A 149 9.34 13.91 3.66
N VAL A 150 10.33 13.56 4.51
CA VAL A 150 10.41 14.06 5.91
C VAL A 150 10.47 15.56 6.04
N HIS A 151 10.89 16.27 4.98
CA HIS A 151 10.93 17.74 4.88
C HIS A 151 9.59 18.35 4.48
N THR A 152 8.63 17.54 3.98
CA THR A 152 7.33 18.05 3.51
C THR A 152 6.45 18.51 4.68
N PRO A 153 5.59 19.53 4.49
CA PRO A 153 4.71 20.01 5.55
C PRO A 153 3.82 18.93 6.14
N LEU A 154 3.33 17.99 5.30
CA LEU A 154 2.52 16.85 5.75
C LEU A 154 3.28 15.95 6.72
N MET A 155 4.52 15.55 6.38
CA MET A 155 5.32 14.67 7.24
C MET A 155 5.76 15.38 8.52
N ARG A 156 6.00 16.69 8.46
CA ARG A 156 6.27 17.53 9.64
C ARG A 156 5.05 17.64 10.55
N ALA A 157 3.84 17.68 10.01
CA ALA A 157 2.60 17.60 10.82
C ALA A 157 2.49 16.25 11.54
N ILE A 158 2.70 15.14 10.82
CA ILE A 158 2.73 13.79 11.41
C ILE A 158 3.79 13.69 12.52
N GLU A 159 5.02 14.13 12.25
CA GLU A 159 6.11 14.16 13.22
C GLU A 159 5.71 14.92 14.49
N ARG A 160 5.10 16.10 14.32
CA ARG A 160 4.70 16.95 15.44
C ARG A 160 3.61 16.29 16.30
N VAL A 161 2.63 15.64 15.67
CA VAL A 161 1.60 14.88 16.41
C VAL A 161 2.24 13.70 17.15
N LEU A 162 3.13 12.95 16.52
CA LEU A 162 3.79 11.78 17.12
C LEU A 162 4.75 12.16 18.25
N ARG A 163 5.39 13.32 18.19
CA ARG A 163 6.33 13.83 19.23
C ARG A 163 5.64 14.51 20.40
N ARG A 164 4.34 14.76 20.36
CA ARG A 164 3.63 15.33 21.52
C ARG A 164 3.86 14.46 22.77
N PRO A 165 4.11 15.04 23.94
CA PRO A 165 4.27 14.25 25.17
C PRO A 165 2.97 13.52 25.53
N GLY A 166 3.10 12.33 26.10
CA GLY A 166 1.97 11.52 26.56
C GLY A 166 1.16 10.87 25.43
N LEU A 167 0.00 10.32 25.81
CA LEU A 167 -0.98 9.73 24.91
C LEU A 167 -1.96 10.83 24.45
N SER A 168 -2.01 11.08 23.16
CA SER A 168 -3.03 11.93 22.54
C SER A 168 -3.85 11.11 21.56
N LEU A 169 -5.12 11.45 21.39
CA LEU A 169 -6.01 10.76 20.45
C LEU A 169 -5.42 10.73 19.05
N GLY A 170 -4.89 11.87 18.56
CA GLY A 170 -4.26 11.95 17.25
C GLY A 170 -3.07 10.99 17.08
N LYS A 171 -2.22 10.86 18.12
CA LYS A 171 -1.10 9.90 18.10
C LYS A 171 -1.61 8.46 17.99
N VAL A 172 -2.58 8.07 18.80
CA VAL A 172 -3.21 6.75 18.76
C VAL A 172 -3.81 6.47 17.37
N MET A 173 -4.57 7.43 16.82
CA MET A 173 -5.20 7.27 15.51
C MET A 173 -4.19 7.08 14.40
N ILE A 174 -3.06 7.80 14.39
CA ILE A 174 -2.01 7.64 13.41
C ILE A 174 -1.29 6.29 13.56
N LEU A 175 -0.98 5.87 14.79
CA LEU A 175 -0.24 4.63 15.05
C LEU A 175 -1.09 3.37 14.82
N CYS A 176 -2.39 3.42 15.14
CA CYS A 176 -3.31 2.29 14.94
C CYS A 176 -3.94 2.29 13.52
N GLY A 177 -4.11 3.46 12.90
CA GLY A 177 -4.72 3.58 11.57
C GLY A 177 -3.72 3.55 10.42
N GLY A 178 -2.45 3.89 10.65
CA GLY A 178 -1.43 3.82 9.61
C GLY A 178 -1.13 2.39 9.17
N PRO A 179 -0.65 2.20 7.93
CA PRO A 179 -0.16 0.88 7.50
C PRO A 179 0.97 0.41 8.42
N ASP A 180 0.92 -0.84 8.86
CA ASP A 180 1.79 -1.38 9.91
C ASP A 180 3.28 -1.08 9.71
N TRP A 181 3.83 -1.56 8.59
CA TRP A 181 5.24 -1.41 8.29
C TRP A 181 5.67 0.05 8.04
N PRO A 182 5.00 0.82 7.15
CA PRO A 182 5.38 2.21 6.89
C PRO A 182 5.31 3.10 8.13
N THR A 183 4.29 2.94 8.96
CA THR A 183 4.07 3.79 10.15
C THR A 183 5.17 3.57 11.20
N SER A 184 5.52 2.31 11.50
CA SER A 184 6.54 1.99 12.49
C SER A 184 7.93 2.41 12.00
N VAL A 185 8.27 2.13 10.75
CA VAL A 185 9.55 2.53 10.14
C VAL A 185 9.65 4.06 10.05
N LEU A 186 8.58 4.74 9.65
CA LEU A 186 8.55 6.21 9.61
C LEU A 186 8.77 6.82 10.99
N ALA A 187 8.14 6.28 12.03
CA ALA A 187 8.37 6.74 13.41
C ALA A 187 9.85 6.61 13.81
N GLY A 188 10.54 5.55 13.34
CA GLY A 188 11.99 5.38 13.52
C GLY A 188 12.82 6.38 12.72
N ILE A 189 12.48 6.64 11.44
CA ILE A 189 13.14 7.65 10.60
C ILE A 189 12.99 9.05 11.20
N LEU A 190 11.83 9.36 11.78
CA LEU A 190 11.55 10.62 12.44
C LEU A 190 12.17 10.72 13.85
N GLY A 191 12.78 9.65 14.38
CA GLY A 191 13.41 9.63 15.71
C GLY A 191 12.41 9.77 16.86
N VAL A 192 11.17 9.29 16.68
CA VAL A 192 10.16 9.27 17.76
C VAL A 192 10.51 8.24 18.81
N SER A 193 10.21 8.50 20.09
CA SER A 193 10.47 7.54 21.19
C SER A 193 9.70 6.24 21.00
N VAL A 194 10.40 5.10 21.08
CA VAL A 194 9.80 3.75 20.95
C VAL A 194 8.71 3.56 22.01
N TRP A 195 8.95 3.92 23.28
CA TRP A 195 7.96 3.76 24.33
C TRP A 195 6.69 4.54 24.07
N GLN A 196 6.80 5.75 23.53
CA GLN A 196 5.62 6.54 23.17
C GLN A 196 4.85 5.94 21.98
N CYS A 197 5.57 5.35 21.03
CA CYS A 197 4.94 4.64 19.92
C CYS A 197 4.26 3.36 20.39
N GLU A 198 4.91 2.55 21.23
CA GLU A 198 4.32 1.33 21.78
C GLU A 198 3.03 1.61 22.56
N LEU A 199 3.08 2.57 23.49
CA LEU A 199 1.89 2.99 24.25
C LEU A 199 0.78 3.50 23.32
N GLY A 200 1.13 4.27 22.30
CA GLY A 200 0.17 4.76 21.32
C GLY A 200 -0.39 3.68 20.39
N THR A 201 0.33 2.57 20.24
CA THR A 201 -0.09 1.41 19.44
C THR A 201 -0.94 0.41 20.25
N CYS A 202 -0.87 0.40 21.59
CA CYS A 202 -1.65 -0.53 22.42
C CYS A 202 -3.15 -0.58 22.07
N PRO A 203 -3.85 0.53 21.76
CA PRO A 203 -5.27 0.48 21.39
C PRO A 203 -5.58 -0.33 20.12
N VAL A 204 -4.58 -0.75 19.35
CA VAL A 204 -4.72 -1.64 18.20
C VAL A 204 -5.36 -2.99 18.59
N ILE A 205 -5.31 -3.37 19.88
CA ILE A 205 -5.98 -4.56 20.39
C ILE A 205 -7.48 -4.57 20.05
N ALA A 206 -8.10 -3.39 19.94
CA ALA A 206 -9.49 -3.24 19.54
C ALA A 206 -9.79 -3.81 18.14
N SER A 207 -8.80 -3.81 17.23
CA SER A 207 -8.91 -4.42 15.90
C SER A 207 -8.32 -5.83 15.85
N VAL A 208 -7.34 -6.15 16.68
CA VAL A 208 -6.73 -7.50 16.75
C VAL A 208 -7.75 -8.52 17.26
N VAL A 209 -8.50 -8.20 18.33
CA VAL A 209 -9.49 -9.11 18.91
C VAL A 209 -10.53 -9.59 17.89
N PRO A 210 -11.30 -8.71 17.23
CA PRO A 210 -12.32 -9.17 16.30
C PRO A 210 -11.70 -9.85 15.07
N LEU A 211 -10.47 -9.54 14.70
CA LEU A 211 -9.81 -10.17 13.56
C LEU A 211 -9.33 -11.60 13.89
N VAL A 212 -8.76 -11.83 15.07
CA VAL A 212 -8.46 -13.17 15.59
C VAL A 212 -9.74 -13.99 15.70
N MET A 213 -10.81 -13.40 16.25
CA MET A 213 -12.12 -14.07 16.33
C MET A 213 -12.68 -14.42 14.95
N THR A 214 -12.47 -13.59 13.94
CA THR A 214 -12.85 -13.89 12.56
C THR A 214 -12.22 -15.20 12.09
N GLY A 215 -10.90 -15.34 12.24
CA GLY A 215 -10.17 -16.56 11.89
C GLY A 215 -10.68 -17.80 12.66
N SER A 216 -10.84 -17.66 13.97
CA SER A 216 -11.35 -18.73 14.83
C SER A 216 -12.79 -19.14 14.51
N CYS A 217 -13.65 -18.19 14.16
CA CYS A 217 -15.04 -18.46 13.78
C CYS A 217 -15.13 -19.17 12.42
N TYR A 218 -14.31 -18.78 11.46
CA TYR A 218 -14.29 -19.46 10.15
C TYR A 218 -13.82 -20.91 10.26
N LEU A 219 -12.87 -21.21 11.14
CA LEU A 219 -12.48 -22.58 11.43
C LEU A 219 -13.69 -23.41 11.90
N ARG A 220 -14.44 -22.89 12.87
CA ARG A 220 -15.61 -23.58 13.43
C ARG A 220 -16.81 -23.67 12.48
N GLN A 221 -16.86 -22.87 11.44
CA GLN A 221 -17.94 -22.94 10.46
C GLN A 221 -18.02 -24.31 9.79
N GLY A 222 -16.87 -24.93 9.48
CA GLY A 222 -16.81 -26.27 8.87
C GLY A 222 -17.45 -27.36 9.73
N GLU A 223 -17.30 -27.29 11.06
CA GLU A 223 -17.76 -28.32 12.00
C GLU A 223 -19.13 -28.04 12.62
N HIS A 224 -19.46 -26.75 12.87
CA HIS A 224 -20.58 -26.33 13.72
C HIS A 224 -21.63 -25.44 13.02
N GLY A 225 -21.52 -25.30 11.67
CA GLY A 225 -22.54 -24.71 10.82
C GLY A 225 -22.48 -23.19 10.62
N GLU A 226 -23.43 -22.66 9.82
CA GLU A 226 -23.46 -21.29 9.29
C GLU A 226 -23.48 -20.16 10.34
N VAL A 227 -23.88 -20.44 11.58
CA VAL A 227 -23.92 -19.41 12.65
C VAL A 227 -22.52 -18.88 12.91
N TRP A 228 -21.51 -19.73 12.91
CA TRP A 228 -20.12 -19.34 13.11
C TRP A 228 -19.57 -18.53 11.93
N GLY A 229 -19.95 -18.87 10.71
CA GLY A 229 -19.61 -18.07 9.52
C GLY A 229 -20.22 -16.67 9.56
N ARG A 230 -21.49 -16.55 10.00
CA ARG A 230 -22.12 -15.23 10.18
C ARG A 230 -21.45 -14.42 11.27
N LEU A 231 -21.05 -15.04 12.38
CA LEU A 231 -20.30 -14.38 13.43
C LEU A 231 -18.92 -13.92 12.95
N GLY A 232 -18.21 -14.77 12.19
CA GLY A 232 -16.95 -14.41 11.55
C GLY A 232 -17.07 -13.21 10.62
N ASN A 233 -18.09 -13.20 9.75
CA ASN A 233 -18.38 -12.06 8.88
C ASN A 233 -18.69 -10.77 9.66
N PHE A 234 -19.44 -10.88 10.76
CA PHE A 234 -19.72 -9.74 11.65
C PHE A 234 -18.43 -9.20 12.29
N MET A 235 -17.57 -10.07 12.81
CA MET A 235 -16.28 -9.68 13.40
C MET A 235 -15.35 -9.04 12.36
N PHE A 236 -15.34 -9.56 11.13
CA PHE A 236 -14.59 -8.97 10.04
C PHE A 236 -15.10 -7.57 9.67
N ALA A 237 -16.41 -7.40 9.57
CA ALA A 237 -17.04 -6.09 9.33
C ALA A 237 -16.74 -5.11 10.47
N LEU A 238 -16.80 -5.55 11.73
CA LEU A 238 -16.45 -4.77 12.90
C LEU A 238 -14.98 -4.28 12.84
N THR A 239 -14.06 -5.16 12.45
CA THR A 239 -12.65 -4.79 12.21
C THR A 239 -12.53 -3.68 11.16
N GLY A 240 -13.30 -3.81 10.06
CA GLY A 240 -13.34 -2.79 9.00
C GLY A 240 -13.83 -1.43 9.52
N LEU A 241 -14.87 -1.41 10.35
CA LEU A 241 -15.39 -0.19 10.97
C LEU A 241 -14.37 0.45 11.93
N ILE A 242 -13.72 -0.34 12.77
CA ILE A 242 -12.68 0.14 13.69
C ILE A 242 -11.51 0.72 12.89
N SER A 243 -11.06 0.04 11.83
CA SER A 243 -9.99 0.52 10.95
C SER A 243 -10.37 1.83 10.25
N ALA A 244 -11.60 1.94 9.75
CA ALA A 244 -12.11 3.17 9.15
C ALA A 244 -12.14 4.33 10.15
N ALA A 245 -12.53 4.07 11.41
CA ALA A 245 -12.51 5.06 12.48
C ALA A 245 -11.08 5.53 12.78
N PHE A 246 -10.10 4.63 12.84
CA PHE A 246 -8.69 5.00 13.01
C PHE A 246 -8.19 5.83 11.84
N TRP A 247 -8.52 5.48 10.60
CA TRP A 247 -8.11 6.24 9.41
C TRP A 247 -8.71 7.63 9.38
N ALA A 248 -10.01 7.75 9.67
CA ALA A 248 -10.68 9.05 9.73
C ALA A 248 -10.09 9.93 10.85
N GLY A 249 -9.85 9.33 12.01
CA GLY A 249 -9.23 10.03 13.14
C GLY A 249 -7.79 10.46 12.86
N ALA A 250 -7.00 9.61 12.17
CA ALA A 250 -5.63 9.96 11.74
C ALA A 250 -5.64 11.13 10.74
N ALA A 251 -6.51 11.06 9.72
CA ALA A 251 -6.66 12.13 8.75
C ALA A 251 -7.08 13.45 9.41
N TRP A 252 -8.07 13.38 10.31
CA TRP A 252 -8.50 14.55 11.07
C TRP A 252 -7.37 15.12 11.95
N ALA A 253 -6.63 14.29 12.66
CA ALA A 253 -5.56 14.76 13.53
C ALA A 253 -4.40 15.42 12.76
N ILE A 254 -4.08 14.90 11.58
CA ILE A 254 -3.07 15.48 10.69
C ILE A 254 -3.56 16.81 10.12
N GLN A 255 -4.82 16.87 9.67
CA GLN A 255 -5.42 18.08 9.13
C GLN A 255 -5.52 19.17 10.20
N ASP A 256 -6.00 18.85 11.41
CA ASP A 256 -6.09 19.78 12.53
C ASP A 256 -4.72 20.37 12.91
N GLU A 257 -3.66 19.52 12.93
CA GLU A 257 -2.29 20.00 13.17
C GLU A 257 -1.80 20.90 12.05
N PHE A 258 -2.12 20.54 10.80
CA PHE A 258 -1.74 21.31 9.63
C PHE A 258 -2.40 22.69 9.62
N ASP A 259 -3.70 22.77 9.91
CA ASP A 259 -4.46 24.03 9.91
C ASP A 259 -4.01 24.97 11.04
N ARG A 260 -3.74 24.42 12.23
CA ARG A 260 -3.30 25.21 13.38
C ARG A 260 -1.87 25.76 13.24
N ASN A 261 -1.00 25.05 12.54
CA ASN A 261 0.44 25.33 12.52
C ASN A 261 0.98 25.50 11.10
N HIS A 262 0.13 25.88 10.14
CA HIS A 262 0.46 25.94 8.72
C HIS A 262 1.75 26.74 8.44
N ALA A 263 1.88 27.95 8.98
CA ALA A 263 3.05 28.80 8.77
C ALA A 263 4.34 28.10 9.24
N ALA A 264 4.34 27.54 10.45
CA ALA A 264 5.50 26.85 11.03
C ALA A 264 5.85 25.55 10.30
N LEU A 265 4.83 24.84 9.75
CA LEU A 265 5.03 23.60 8.98
C LEU A 265 5.58 23.87 7.57
N CYS A 266 5.19 25.00 6.96
CA CYS A 266 5.67 25.40 5.64
C CYS A 266 6.99 26.18 5.68
N ALA A 267 7.38 26.71 6.86
CA ALA A 267 8.62 27.47 7.00
C ALA A 267 9.86 26.60 6.65
N PRO A 268 10.81 27.13 5.86
CA PRO A 268 12.03 26.40 5.54
C PRO A 268 12.86 26.14 6.81
N ARG A 269 13.56 25.00 6.86
CA ARG A 269 14.48 24.65 7.96
C ARG A 269 15.86 24.31 7.43
N VAL A 270 16.90 24.75 8.14
CA VAL A 270 18.30 24.53 7.75
C VAL A 270 18.62 23.04 7.58
N GLU A 271 18.05 22.17 8.43
CA GLU A 271 18.23 20.71 8.41
C GLU A 271 17.68 20.01 7.16
N PHE A 272 16.79 20.68 6.42
CA PHE A 272 16.14 20.11 5.21
C PHE A 272 16.65 20.72 3.90
N VAL A 273 17.56 21.68 3.93
CA VAL A 273 18.08 22.36 2.73
C VAL A 273 18.60 21.35 1.68
N GLU A 274 19.25 20.29 2.12
CA GLU A 274 19.74 19.24 1.21
C GLU A 274 18.61 18.47 0.52
N LEU A 275 17.56 18.14 1.27
CA LEU A 275 16.37 17.46 0.75
C LEU A 275 15.58 18.35 -0.20
N ASP A 276 15.39 19.62 0.20
CA ASP A 276 14.74 20.65 -0.64
C ASP A 276 15.49 20.82 -1.97
N TRP A 277 16.83 20.82 -1.92
CA TRP A 277 17.67 20.89 -3.13
C TRP A 277 17.45 19.67 -4.04
N LEU A 278 17.47 18.46 -3.48
CA LEU A 278 17.25 17.24 -4.25
C LEU A 278 15.88 17.22 -4.92
N ASP A 279 14.85 17.72 -4.23
CA ASP A 279 13.50 17.81 -4.80
C ASP A 279 13.41 18.90 -5.87
N PHE A 280 14.00 20.07 -5.64
CA PHE A 280 14.09 21.11 -6.64
C PHE A 280 14.82 20.61 -7.90
N LYS A 281 15.96 19.94 -7.72
CA LYS A 281 16.75 19.34 -8.83
C LYS A 281 15.93 18.35 -9.62
N ALA A 282 15.20 17.44 -8.93
CA ALA A 282 14.37 16.46 -9.60
C ALA A 282 13.17 17.07 -10.33
N ALA A 283 12.51 18.03 -9.72
CA ALA A 283 11.39 18.76 -10.33
C ALA A 283 11.82 19.52 -11.57
N GLU A 284 12.94 20.25 -11.48
CA GLU A 284 13.47 21.03 -12.60
C GLU A 284 13.97 20.13 -13.75
N ALA A 285 14.70 19.05 -13.43
CA ALA A 285 15.10 18.06 -14.42
C ALA A 285 13.87 17.43 -15.10
N SER A 286 12.81 17.12 -14.34
CA SER A 286 11.57 16.58 -14.91
C SER A 286 10.84 17.57 -15.81
N ARG A 287 10.83 18.85 -15.46
CA ARG A 287 10.23 19.91 -16.31
C ARG A 287 10.97 20.04 -17.63
N ARG A 288 12.32 20.07 -17.60
CA ARG A 288 13.17 20.20 -18.80
C ARG A 288 13.12 18.96 -19.69
N CYS A 289 12.87 17.79 -19.09
CA CYS A 289 12.86 16.50 -19.77
C CYS A 289 11.46 15.90 -19.93
N ALA A 290 10.39 16.72 -19.91
CA ALA A 290 9.03 16.25 -20.02
C ALA A 290 8.78 15.55 -21.36
N LEU A 291 8.47 14.26 -21.32
CA LEU A 291 8.04 13.51 -22.48
C LEU A 291 6.54 13.70 -22.72
N ARG A 292 6.19 13.92 -23.98
CA ARG A 292 4.79 14.02 -24.40
C ARG A 292 4.37 12.70 -25.07
N TRP A 293 3.07 12.43 -25.04
CA TRP A 293 2.49 11.30 -25.74
C TRP A 293 2.87 11.26 -27.23
N ALA A 294 2.96 12.43 -27.87
CA ALA A 294 3.31 12.58 -29.27
C ALA A 294 4.76 12.19 -29.60
N ASP A 295 5.68 12.27 -28.62
CA ASP A 295 7.10 11.99 -28.81
C ASP A 295 7.39 10.47 -28.91
N MET A 296 6.41 9.65 -28.50
CA MET A 296 6.52 8.19 -28.51
C MET A 296 6.31 7.64 -29.92
N PRO A 297 7.13 6.68 -30.38
CA PRO A 297 6.93 5.97 -31.66
C PRO A 297 5.52 5.36 -31.75
N ARG A 298 4.90 5.40 -32.91
CA ARG A 298 3.50 4.94 -33.09
C ARG A 298 3.29 3.49 -32.64
N CYS A 299 4.21 2.58 -32.98
CA CYS A 299 4.13 1.18 -32.58
C CYS A 299 4.20 1.01 -31.07
N LEU A 300 5.10 1.72 -30.38
CA LEU A 300 5.23 1.68 -28.92
C LEU A 300 4.00 2.29 -28.24
N ARG A 301 3.47 3.39 -28.78
CA ARG A 301 2.23 4.03 -28.31
C ARG A 301 1.04 3.09 -28.40
N ALA A 302 0.90 2.41 -29.54
CA ALA A 302 -0.15 1.43 -29.74
C ALA A 302 -0.01 0.23 -28.76
N ALA A 303 1.22 -0.30 -28.61
CA ALA A 303 1.49 -1.40 -27.67
C ALA A 303 1.22 -0.99 -26.20
N TYR A 304 1.62 0.23 -25.83
CA TYR A 304 1.39 0.76 -24.48
C TYR A 304 -0.11 0.96 -24.19
N ALA A 305 -0.86 1.53 -25.14
CA ALA A 305 -2.30 1.70 -25.00
C ALA A 305 -3.05 0.36 -25.00
N ALA A 306 -2.71 -0.54 -25.93
CA ALA A 306 -3.32 -1.87 -26.00
C ALA A 306 -3.06 -2.69 -24.72
N GLY A 307 -1.84 -2.59 -24.16
CA GLY A 307 -1.51 -3.22 -22.90
C GLY A 307 -2.36 -2.69 -21.74
N ALA A 308 -2.56 -1.37 -21.64
CA ALA A 308 -3.41 -0.76 -20.61
C ALA A 308 -4.87 -1.22 -20.73
N ILE A 309 -5.40 -1.27 -21.96
CA ILE A 309 -6.74 -1.79 -22.23
C ILE A 309 -6.82 -3.27 -21.83
N GLY A 310 -5.82 -4.08 -22.20
CA GLY A 310 -5.76 -5.50 -21.84
C GLY A 310 -5.76 -5.75 -20.34
N VAL A 311 -4.92 -5.01 -19.59
CA VAL A 311 -4.87 -5.11 -18.12
C VAL A 311 -6.18 -4.61 -17.48
N GLY A 312 -6.75 -3.52 -18.00
CA GLY A 312 -8.03 -3.01 -17.55
C GLY A 312 -9.18 -4.02 -17.76
N LEU A 313 -9.28 -4.58 -18.96
CA LEU A 313 -10.28 -5.60 -19.29
C LEU A 313 -10.08 -6.86 -18.43
N ALA A 314 -8.84 -7.32 -18.23
CA ALA A 314 -8.53 -8.47 -17.38
C ALA A 314 -8.99 -8.22 -15.93
N GLY A 315 -8.68 -7.05 -15.35
CA GLY A 315 -9.10 -6.68 -14.00
C GLY A 315 -10.62 -6.61 -13.85
N HIS A 316 -11.32 -5.97 -14.78
CA HIS A 316 -12.78 -5.90 -14.75
C HIS A 316 -13.44 -7.26 -14.96
N THR A 317 -12.92 -8.09 -15.88
CA THR A 317 -13.41 -9.47 -16.10
C THR A 317 -13.25 -10.31 -14.83
N ALA A 318 -12.09 -10.23 -14.17
CA ALA A 318 -11.85 -10.91 -12.90
C ALA A 318 -12.80 -10.43 -11.79
N LEU A 319 -13.15 -9.14 -11.78
CA LEU A 319 -14.08 -8.57 -10.80
C LEU A 319 -15.54 -9.02 -11.06
N TRP A 320 -16.01 -8.93 -12.31
CA TRP A 320 -17.42 -9.14 -12.66
C TRP A 320 -17.78 -10.61 -12.86
N ARG A 321 -16.82 -11.46 -13.23
CA ARG A 321 -16.99 -12.89 -13.48
C ARG A 321 -15.96 -13.73 -12.69
N PRO A 322 -15.85 -13.52 -11.36
CA PRO A 322 -14.82 -14.18 -10.56
C PRO A 322 -14.89 -15.70 -10.65
N SER A 323 -16.09 -16.27 -10.65
CA SER A 323 -16.29 -17.72 -10.74
C SER A 323 -15.88 -18.34 -12.09
N LEU A 324 -15.83 -17.58 -13.18
CA LEU A 324 -15.31 -18.04 -14.47
C LEU A 324 -13.78 -17.89 -14.57
N CYS A 325 -13.20 -16.99 -13.79
CA CYS A 325 -11.77 -16.73 -13.78
C CYS A 325 -11.03 -17.59 -12.76
N PHE A 326 -11.59 -17.70 -11.55
CA PHE A 326 -10.89 -18.32 -10.42
C PHE A 326 -11.84 -19.25 -9.65
N GLY A 327 -11.32 -20.42 -9.28
CA GLY A 327 -11.95 -21.32 -8.33
C GLY A 327 -11.70 -20.87 -6.90
N ALA A 328 -12.64 -21.08 -6.00
CA ALA A 328 -12.41 -20.93 -4.58
C ALA A 328 -11.56 -22.10 -4.07
N PHE A 329 -10.57 -21.80 -3.23
CA PHE A 329 -9.86 -22.82 -2.46
C PHE A 329 -10.20 -22.59 -0.98
N PRO A 330 -10.86 -23.54 -0.29
CA PRO A 330 -11.20 -23.35 1.10
C PRO A 330 -9.95 -23.43 1.98
N VAL A 331 -9.98 -22.79 3.15
CA VAL A 331 -8.84 -22.71 4.07
C VAL A 331 -8.53 -24.06 4.72
N ASP A 332 -9.54 -24.94 4.81
CA ASP A 332 -9.48 -26.33 5.29
C ASP A 332 -9.26 -27.35 4.15
N GLY A 333 -9.02 -26.88 2.93
CA GLY A 333 -8.84 -27.74 1.75
C GLY A 333 -7.56 -28.57 1.81
N ASP A 334 -7.66 -29.83 1.34
CA ASP A 334 -6.48 -30.69 1.19
C ASP A 334 -5.61 -30.20 0.03
N LEU A 335 -4.36 -29.90 0.33
CA LEU A 335 -3.38 -29.46 -0.67
C LEU A 335 -3.05 -30.53 -1.72
N SER A 336 -3.29 -31.81 -1.41
CA SER A 336 -3.13 -32.90 -2.39
C SER A 336 -4.14 -32.80 -3.54
N GLU A 337 -5.29 -32.17 -3.30
CA GLU A 337 -6.33 -31.91 -4.29
C GLU A 337 -6.14 -30.57 -5.02
N LEU A 338 -5.14 -29.77 -4.63
CA LEU A 338 -4.89 -28.45 -5.22
C LEU A 338 -4.49 -28.58 -6.69
N ARG A 339 -5.38 -28.20 -7.59
CA ARG A 339 -5.09 -28.03 -9.01
C ARG A 339 -4.95 -26.57 -9.34
N LEU A 340 -3.72 -26.12 -9.58
CA LEU A 340 -3.48 -24.73 -9.95
C LEU A 340 -4.18 -24.35 -11.25
N TYR A 341 -4.13 -25.26 -12.25
CA TYR A 341 -4.80 -25.10 -13.54
C TYR A 341 -5.48 -26.40 -13.91
N GLY A 342 -6.74 -26.37 -14.31
CA GLY A 342 -7.44 -27.61 -14.64
C GLY A 342 -8.95 -27.44 -14.92
N GLY A 343 -9.30 -26.66 -15.93
CA GLY A 343 -10.70 -26.48 -16.34
C GLY A 343 -11.56 -25.90 -15.21
N ASP A 344 -12.73 -26.47 -14.99
CA ASP A 344 -13.68 -25.96 -13.98
C ASP A 344 -13.30 -26.29 -12.53
N GLN A 345 -12.38 -27.23 -12.33
CA GLN A 345 -11.92 -27.65 -10.99
C GLN A 345 -10.61 -26.97 -10.54
N GLY A 346 -9.94 -26.23 -11.44
CA GLY A 346 -8.71 -25.52 -11.11
C GLY A 346 -8.94 -24.22 -10.37
N VAL A 347 -7.96 -23.83 -9.56
CA VAL A 347 -7.92 -22.50 -8.90
C VAL A 347 -7.83 -21.39 -9.95
N VAL A 348 -7.04 -21.58 -10.99
CA VAL A 348 -6.99 -20.69 -12.16
C VAL A 348 -7.74 -21.39 -13.30
N ARG A 349 -8.89 -20.84 -13.65
CA ARG A 349 -9.72 -21.33 -14.76
C ARG A 349 -9.23 -20.73 -16.09
N PRO A 350 -9.66 -21.27 -17.25
CA PRO A 350 -9.16 -20.81 -18.56
C PRO A 350 -9.29 -19.29 -18.77
N LEU A 351 -10.43 -18.70 -18.38
CA LEU A 351 -10.63 -17.25 -18.48
C LEU A 351 -9.70 -16.49 -17.53
N GLY A 352 -9.47 -17.00 -16.33
CA GLY A 352 -8.52 -16.43 -15.36
C GLY A 352 -7.08 -16.49 -15.89
N ALA A 353 -6.68 -17.60 -16.50
CA ALA A 353 -5.37 -17.72 -17.15
C ALA A 353 -5.21 -16.70 -18.29
N ALA A 354 -6.25 -16.50 -19.10
CA ALA A 354 -6.25 -15.46 -20.13
C ALA A 354 -6.11 -14.05 -19.54
N CYS A 355 -6.81 -13.76 -18.42
CA CYS A 355 -6.67 -12.48 -17.71
C CYS A 355 -5.27 -12.27 -17.15
N LEU A 356 -4.67 -13.30 -16.54
CA LEU A 356 -3.29 -13.23 -16.03
C LEU A 356 -2.28 -13.06 -17.17
N ALA A 357 -2.46 -13.78 -18.27
CA ALA A 357 -1.61 -13.64 -19.47
C ALA A 357 -1.74 -12.24 -20.09
N ALA A 358 -2.95 -11.71 -20.24
CA ALA A 358 -3.18 -10.35 -20.71
C ALA A 358 -2.53 -9.30 -19.79
N THR A 359 -2.59 -9.51 -18.49
CA THR A 359 -1.93 -8.66 -17.50
C THR A 359 -0.41 -8.71 -17.66
N ALA A 360 0.18 -9.90 -17.76
CA ALA A 360 1.63 -10.06 -17.96
C ALA A 360 2.10 -9.43 -19.28
N LEU A 361 1.40 -9.68 -20.38
CA LEU A 361 1.69 -9.08 -21.69
C LEU A 361 1.55 -7.55 -21.66
N GLY A 362 0.53 -7.03 -20.97
CA GLY A 362 0.36 -5.60 -20.77
C GLY A 362 1.57 -4.98 -20.08
N PHE A 363 2.09 -5.62 -19.02
CA PHE A 363 3.29 -5.13 -18.32
C PHE A 363 4.56 -5.14 -19.20
N LEU A 364 4.65 -5.99 -20.22
CA LEU A 364 5.74 -5.88 -21.22
C LEU A 364 5.65 -4.57 -21.99
N GLY A 365 4.45 -4.11 -22.35
CA GLY A 365 4.23 -2.80 -22.98
C GLY A 365 4.65 -1.64 -22.08
N LEU A 366 4.31 -1.72 -20.79
CA LEU A 366 4.75 -0.74 -19.78
C LEU A 366 6.28 -0.74 -19.61
N ALA A 367 6.90 -1.91 -19.54
CA ALA A 367 8.36 -2.05 -19.43
C ALA A 367 9.08 -1.50 -20.66
N ALA A 368 8.56 -1.77 -21.85
CA ALA A 368 9.10 -1.23 -23.11
C ALA A 368 9.00 0.30 -23.15
N GLN A 369 7.87 0.87 -22.75
CA GLN A 369 7.69 2.31 -22.62
C GLN A 369 8.69 2.92 -21.61
N ALA A 370 8.85 2.30 -20.44
CA ALA A 370 9.78 2.76 -19.41
C ALA A 370 11.26 2.68 -19.88
N ALA A 371 11.62 1.64 -20.64
CA ALA A 371 12.95 1.49 -21.22
C ALA A 371 13.21 2.56 -22.27
N TRP A 372 12.26 2.79 -23.17
CA TRP A 372 12.34 3.84 -24.18
C TRP A 372 12.46 5.23 -23.53
N ALA A 373 11.63 5.54 -22.55
CA ALA A 373 11.65 6.81 -21.83
C ALA A 373 13.00 7.05 -21.16
N ARG A 374 13.57 6.04 -20.49
CA ARG A 374 14.90 6.13 -19.88
C ARG A 374 15.99 6.39 -20.90
N ALA A 375 15.97 5.67 -22.04
CA ALA A 375 16.94 5.85 -23.11
C ALA A 375 16.83 7.25 -23.72
N ARG A 376 15.61 7.71 -24.00
CA ARG A 376 15.35 9.03 -24.62
C ARG A 376 15.75 10.18 -23.73
N MET A 377 15.54 10.04 -22.42
CA MET A 377 15.84 11.12 -21.45
C MET A 377 17.26 11.10 -20.91
N ARG A 378 18.07 10.11 -21.23
CA ARG A 378 19.41 9.94 -20.62
C ARG A 378 20.32 11.15 -20.83
N GLN A 379 20.44 11.66 -22.08
CA GLN A 379 21.28 12.81 -22.39
C GLN A 379 20.69 14.15 -21.90
N PRO A 380 19.42 14.49 -22.22
CA PRO A 380 18.82 15.73 -21.75
C PRO A 380 18.82 15.85 -20.21
N ARG A 381 18.61 14.73 -19.51
CA ARG A 381 18.65 14.69 -18.06
C ARG A 381 20.05 14.94 -17.51
N ALA A 382 21.08 14.33 -18.10
CA ALA A 382 22.47 14.54 -17.71
C ALA A 382 22.94 15.99 -17.93
N GLU A 383 22.47 16.64 -19.01
CA GLU A 383 22.73 18.06 -19.28
C GLU A 383 22.02 18.98 -18.29
N ALA A 384 20.74 18.70 -18.00
CA ALA A 384 19.99 19.44 -16.99
C ALA A 384 20.62 19.30 -15.60
N GLU A 385 21.04 18.09 -15.22
CA GLU A 385 21.71 17.84 -13.94
C GLU A 385 23.07 18.55 -13.83
N ARG A 386 23.85 18.61 -14.91
CA ARG A 386 25.11 19.39 -14.95
C ARG A 386 24.86 20.90 -14.80
N GLY A 387 23.89 21.45 -15.52
CA GLY A 387 23.53 22.84 -15.42
C GLY A 387 23.03 23.24 -14.01
N LEU A 388 22.30 22.34 -13.36
CA LEU A 388 21.83 22.54 -11.98
C LEU A 388 22.96 22.42 -10.95
N ALA A 389 23.95 21.54 -11.17
CA ALA A 389 25.10 21.41 -10.28
C ALA A 389 25.89 22.72 -10.12
N LEU A 390 25.97 23.56 -11.17
CA LEU A 390 26.62 24.88 -11.11
C LEU A 390 25.85 25.87 -10.22
N GLN A 391 24.56 25.65 -10.00
CA GLN A 391 23.70 26.55 -9.20
C GLN A 391 23.51 26.07 -7.76
N GLU A 392 24.01 24.87 -7.44
CA GLU A 392 23.73 24.18 -6.17
C GLU A 392 24.13 25.01 -4.95
N GLU A 393 25.38 25.49 -4.89
CA GLU A 393 25.86 26.21 -3.72
C GLU A 393 25.15 27.55 -3.53
N ALA A 394 24.91 28.29 -4.63
CA ALA A 394 24.19 29.57 -4.57
C ALA A 394 22.73 29.36 -4.10
N TRP A 395 22.06 28.31 -4.59
CA TRP A 395 20.69 27.96 -4.19
C TRP A 395 20.64 27.56 -2.71
N LYS A 396 21.56 26.68 -2.27
CA LYS A 396 21.64 26.22 -0.88
C LYS A 396 21.95 27.36 0.06
N ALA A 397 22.86 28.29 -0.31
CA ALA A 397 23.17 29.46 0.47
C ALA A 397 21.96 30.39 0.66
N ARG A 398 21.21 30.65 -0.41
CA ARG A 398 19.95 31.40 -0.34
C ARG A 398 18.94 30.69 0.58
N ARG A 399 18.73 29.41 0.41
CA ARG A 399 17.75 28.63 1.19
C ARG A 399 18.12 28.58 2.67
N ARG A 400 19.41 28.50 3.01
CA ARG A 400 19.89 28.58 4.40
C ARG A 400 19.59 29.94 5.03
N ARG A 401 19.72 31.04 4.28
CA ARG A 401 19.37 32.39 4.75
C ARG A 401 17.87 32.51 5.01
N GLU A 402 17.04 32.04 4.09
CA GLU A 402 15.58 32.00 4.26
C GLU A 402 15.18 31.20 5.51
N ALA A 403 15.82 30.04 5.72
CA ALA A 403 15.57 29.20 6.88
C ALA A 403 16.04 29.83 8.20
N ALA A 404 17.15 30.58 8.18
CA ALA A 404 17.63 31.30 9.35
C ALA A 404 16.72 32.48 9.72
N LEU A 405 16.21 33.21 8.73
CA LEU A 405 15.23 34.28 8.95
C LEU A 405 13.91 33.74 9.51
N ALA A 406 13.39 32.66 8.94
CA ALA A 406 12.17 32.02 9.41
C ALA A 406 12.29 31.40 10.83
N ALA A 407 13.49 31.19 11.33
CA ALA A 407 13.73 30.73 12.70
C ALA A 407 13.75 31.86 13.74
N LEU A 408 13.80 33.11 13.28
CA LEU A 408 13.79 34.30 14.14
C LEU A 408 12.39 34.91 14.30
N GLU A 409 11.47 34.55 13.42
CA GLU A 409 10.02 34.85 13.49
C GLU A 409 9.27 33.79 14.32
#